data_bcd2b8fb1f13449dfcab1923f3ea4312
#
_entry.id   bcd2b8fb1f13449dfcab1923f3ea4312
#
_cell.length_a   1.000
_cell.length_b   1.000
_cell.length_c   1.000
_cell.angle_alpha   90.00
_cell.angle_beta   90.00
_cell.angle_gamma   90.00
#
_symmetry.space_group_name_H-M   'P 1'
#
loop_
_entity.id
_entity.type
_entity.pdbx_description
1 polymer ?
#
loop_
_entity_poly.entity_id
_entity_poly.type
_entity_poly.pdbx_seq_one_letter_code
_entity_poly.pdbx_strand_id
1 'polypeptide(L)'
;AAFKDNIYNPGQLKPIDSKLKVKIGDAAPDFTLPSVTGEKITLSQYKGKKNVMISFVPAAWTPVCSDQWPGYNIVKEMFDENDAVLLGITVDNIPTLHAWTNQIGNVWFHVLSDFWPHGAVAKTYGVLRSDGVTERALFIVDKEGFLRFISVTDINKKPDPSVCALELRKLKKK
;
A
#
# COMPACT_ATOMS: atom_id res chain seq x y z
N ALA A 1 18.83 -19.87 5.97
CA ALA A 1 19.47 -18.73 5.35
C ALA A 1 19.01 -17.43 6.02
N ALA A 2 19.90 -16.47 6.15
CA ALA A 2 19.53 -15.16 6.68
C ALA A 2 18.53 -14.48 5.72
N PHE A 3 17.58 -13.73 6.27
CA PHE A 3 16.61 -12.96 5.49
C PHE A 3 17.27 -12.15 4.35
N LYS A 4 18.42 -11.55 4.65
CA LYS A 4 19.18 -10.75 3.68
C LYS A 4 19.62 -11.53 2.44
N ASP A 5 19.85 -12.83 2.57
CA ASP A 5 20.29 -13.67 1.45
C ASP A 5 19.17 -13.95 0.44
N ASN A 6 17.93 -13.75 0.84
CA ASN A 6 16.75 -13.93 0.00
C ASN A 6 16.26 -12.64 -0.64
N ILE A 7 16.88 -11.50 -0.33
CA ILE A 7 16.48 -10.21 -0.91
C ILE A 7 17.06 -10.09 -2.31
N TYR A 8 16.18 -9.92 -3.28
CA TYR A 8 16.54 -9.65 -4.66
C TYR A 8 16.65 -8.14 -4.88
N ASN A 9 17.81 -7.68 -5.30
CA ASN A 9 18.01 -6.27 -5.63
C ASN A 9 17.79 -6.05 -7.14
N PRO A 10 16.70 -5.37 -7.54
CA PRO A 10 16.42 -5.12 -8.96
C PRO A 10 17.33 -4.03 -9.57
N GLY A 11 18.20 -3.43 -8.78
CA GLY A 11 19.01 -2.29 -9.22
C GLY A 11 18.19 -1.00 -9.29
N GLN A 12 18.73 -0.02 -9.99
CA GLN A 12 18.07 1.28 -10.18
C GLN A 12 17.01 1.16 -11.27
N LEU A 13 15.76 1.50 -10.92
CA LEU A 13 14.63 1.47 -11.84
C LEU A 13 14.26 2.88 -12.27
N LYS A 14 13.51 3.01 -13.39
CA LYS A 14 12.92 4.28 -13.78
C LYS A 14 12.06 4.82 -12.64
N PRO A 15 12.28 6.04 -12.16
CA PRO A 15 11.62 6.54 -10.94
C PRO A 15 10.11 6.42 -10.95
N ILE A 16 9.45 6.84 -12.02
CA ILE A 16 8.01 6.73 -12.23
C ILE A 16 7.75 6.23 -13.64
N ASP A 17 6.87 5.24 -13.77
CA ASP A 17 6.61 4.55 -15.04
C ASP A 17 5.12 4.26 -15.24
N SER A 18 4.27 5.15 -14.74
CA SER A 18 2.82 5.05 -14.87
C SER A 18 2.20 6.45 -14.90
N LYS A 19 0.90 6.49 -15.15
CA LYS A 19 0.15 7.75 -15.15
C LYS A 19 -1.13 7.55 -14.32
N LEU A 20 -1.30 8.38 -13.29
CA LEU A 20 -2.48 8.36 -12.42
C LEU A 20 -3.78 8.46 -13.24
N LYS A 21 -4.77 7.67 -12.83
CA LYS A 21 -6.11 7.68 -13.40
C LYS A 21 -7.15 8.24 -12.44
N VAL A 22 -6.73 8.66 -11.27
CA VAL A 22 -7.58 9.24 -10.22
C VAL A 22 -6.95 10.53 -9.74
N LYS A 23 -7.77 11.39 -9.12
CA LYS A 23 -7.33 12.65 -8.53
C LYS A 23 -7.97 12.88 -7.18
N ILE A 24 -7.43 13.80 -6.42
CA ILE A 24 -8.00 14.23 -5.14
C ILE A 24 -9.43 14.71 -5.36
N GLY A 25 -10.37 14.25 -4.52
CA GLY A 25 -11.78 14.55 -4.62
C GLY A 25 -12.60 13.51 -5.35
N ASP A 26 -11.98 12.61 -6.10
CA ASP A 26 -12.70 11.50 -6.74
C ASP A 26 -13.17 10.50 -5.68
N ALA A 27 -14.30 9.85 -5.94
CA ALA A 27 -14.64 8.62 -5.23
C ALA A 27 -13.54 7.59 -5.51
N ALA A 28 -12.97 7.01 -4.45
CA ALA A 28 -11.93 6.00 -4.60
C ALA A 28 -12.52 4.76 -5.29
N PRO A 29 -11.92 4.27 -6.37
CA PRO A 29 -12.38 3.03 -7.01
C PRO A 29 -12.41 1.89 -5.99
N ASP A 30 -13.57 1.22 -5.87
CA ASP A 30 -13.73 0.10 -4.96
C ASP A 30 -12.99 -1.15 -5.47
N PHE A 31 -12.62 -2.01 -4.56
CA PHE A 31 -11.99 -3.28 -4.88
C PHE A 31 -12.21 -4.30 -3.77
N THR A 32 -12.05 -5.56 -4.13
CA THR A 32 -12.01 -6.68 -3.18
C THR A 32 -10.79 -7.53 -3.51
N LEU A 33 -9.89 -7.70 -2.55
CA LEU A 33 -8.66 -8.46 -2.71
C LEU A 33 -8.48 -9.47 -1.59
N PRO A 34 -7.87 -10.64 -1.89
CA PRO A 34 -7.51 -11.60 -0.86
C PRO A 34 -6.35 -11.10 -0.01
N SER A 35 -6.37 -11.42 1.28
CA SER A 35 -5.28 -11.12 2.21
C SER A 35 -4.48 -12.36 2.56
N VAL A 36 -3.29 -12.15 3.14
CA VAL A 36 -2.43 -13.25 3.63
C VAL A 36 -3.06 -14.06 4.76
N THR A 37 -4.10 -13.53 5.41
CA THR A 37 -4.84 -14.23 6.47
C THR A 37 -5.97 -15.12 5.92
N GLY A 38 -6.21 -15.08 4.61
CA GLY A 38 -7.32 -15.80 3.96
C GLY A 38 -8.62 -15.00 3.87
N GLU A 39 -8.73 -13.85 4.55
CA GLU A 39 -9.87 -12.97 4.43
C GLU A 39 -9.86 -12.22 3.09
N LYS A 40 -11.04 -11.94 2.56
CA LYS A 40 -11.20 -10.98 1.47
C LYS A 40 -11.51 -9.61 2.06
N ILE A 41 -10.77 -8.61 1.64
CA ILE A 41 -10.93 -7.22 2.10
C ILE A 41 -11.49 -6.38 0.97
N THR A 42 -12.59 -5.68 1.24
CA THR A 42 -13.23 -4.75 0.32
C THR A 42 -13.02 -3.33 0.82
N LEU A 43 -12.57 -2.41 -0.03
CA LEU A 43 -12.34 -1.03 0.38
C LEU A 43 -13.61 -0.40 0.97
N SER A 44 -14.76 -0.58 0.34
CA SER A 44 -16.02 0.01 0.77
C SER A 44 -16.54 -0.50 2.11
N GLN A 45 -15.99 -1.59 2.66
CA GLN A 45 -16.38 -2.05 4.00
C GLN A 45 -16.03 -1.04 5.11
N TYR A 46 -15.09 -0.15 4.84
CA TYR A 46 -14.66 0.89 5.78
C TYR A 46 -15.47 2.19 5.67
N LYS A 47 -16.30 2.32 4.64
CA LYS A 47 -17.10 3.51 4.39
C LYS A 47 -18.03 3.79 5.57
N GLY A 48 -17.99 5.03 6.07
CA GLY A 48 -18.75 5.45 7.25
C GLY A 48 -18.10 5.06 8.58
N LYS A 49 -16.97 4.35 8.57
CA LYS A 49 -16.35 3.79 9.77
C LYS A 49 -14.91 4.25 9.97
N LYS A 50 -14.08 4.12 8.94
CA LYS A 50 -12.63 4.37 9.00
C LYS A 50 -12.13 5.14 7.80
N ASN A 51 -11.14 5.99 8.02
CA ASN A 51 -10.27 6.46 6.95
C ASN A 51 -9.34 5.32 6.55
N VAL A 52 -8.97 5.24 5.28
CA VAL A 52 -8.13 4.16 4.77
C VAL A 52 -6.91 4.76 4.09
N MET A 53 -5.71 4.34 4.50
CA MET A 53 -4.51 4.55 3.71
C MET A 53 -4.23 3.28 2.91
N ILE A 54 -4.03 3.44 1.61
CA ILE A 54 -3.63 2.37 0.71
C ILE A 54 -2.14 2.57 0.39
N SER A 55 -1.32 1.55 0.66
CA SER A 55 0.09 1.55 0.33
C SER A 55 0.37 0.49 -0.72
N PHE A 56 0.61 0.93 -1.96
CA PHE A 56 1.14 0.05 -3.00
C PHE A 56 2.66 0.00 -2.90
N VAL A 57 3.22 -1.20 -2.86
CA VAL A 57 4.67 -1.40 -2.97
C VAL A 57 4.96 -2.37 -4.12
N PRO A 58 6.08 -2.17 -4.84
CA PRO A 58 6.35 -2.88 -6.09
C PRO A 58 6.45 -4.39 -5.96
N ALA A 59 7.24 -4.90 -5.03
CA ALA A 59 7.47 -6.34 -4.96
C ALA A 59 7.99 -6.78 -3.59
N ALA A 60 7.45 -7.88 -3.09
CA ALA A 60 8.01 -8.59 -1.95
C ALA A 60 9.47 -9.02 -2.26
N TRP A 61 10.26 -9.22 -1.21
CA TRP A 61 11.65 -9.68 -1.29
C TRP A 61 12.59 -8.71 -2.03
N THR A 62 12.28 -7.41 -2.03
CA THR A 62 13.16 -6.36 -2.53
C THR A 62 13.56 -5.41 -1.40
N PRO A 63 14.70 -4.69 -1.51
CA PRO A 63 15.26 -3.94 -0.37
C PRO A 63 14.33 -2.86 0.18
N VAL A 64 13.84 -1.96 -0.66
CA VAL A 64 13.05 -0.80 -0.21
C VAL A 64 11.68 -1.23 0.33
N CYS A 65 11.01 -2.18 -0.34
CA CYS A 65 9.73 -2.70 0.12
C CYS A 65 9.84 -3.41 1.48
N SER A 66 10.91 -4.19 1.66
CA SER A 66 11.17 -4.91 2.91
C SER A 66 11.49 -3.99 4.09
N ASP A 67 11.86 -2.75 3.82
CA ASP A 67 12.15 -1.73 4.82
C ASP A 67 10.95 -0.78 5.06
N GLN A 68 10.17 -0.50 4.02
CA GLN A 68 9.06 0.44 4.10
C GLN A 68 7.93 -0.03 5.04
N TRP A 69 7.43 -1.23 4.83
CA TRP A 69 6.25 -1.70 5.57
C TRP A 69 6.50 -1.91 7.06
N PRO A 70 7.62 -2.49 7.52
CA PRO A 70 7.91 -2.55 8.95
C PRO A 70 7.96 -1.17 9.62
N GLY A 71 8.36 -0.14 8.88
CA GLY A 71 8.37 1.24 9.36
C GLY A 71 7.00 1.76 9.80
N TYR A 72 5.92 1.24 9.24
CA TYR A 72 4.57 1.63 9.64
C TYR A 72 4.16 1.12 11.03
N ASN A 73 4.88 0.15 11.59
CA ASN A 73 4.64 -0.30 12.96
C ASN A 73 4.90 0.82 13.98
N ILE A 74 5.81 1.73 13.67
CA ILE A 74 6.17 2.87 14.54
C ILE A 74 5.00 3.87 14.64
N VAL A 75 4.20 4.00 13.59
CA VAL A 75 3.14 5.01 13.50
C VAL A 75 1.72 4.44 13.70
N LYS A 76 1.63 3.20 14.16
CA LYS A 76 0.33 2.53 14.38
C LYS A 76 -0.62 3.36 15.24
N GLU A 77 -0.13 3.92 16.34
CA GLU A 77 -0.96 4.74 17.23
C GLU A 77 -1.58 5.95 16.52
N MET A 78 -0.86 6.53 15.57
CA MET A 78 -1.36 7.67 14.81
C MET A 78 -2.51 7.28 13.88
N PHE A 79 -2.50 6.04 13.37
CA PHE A 79 -3.65 5.49 12.64
C PHE A 79 -4.84 5.30 13.57
N ASP A 80 -4.63 4.69 14.74
CA ASP A 80 -5.69 4.45 15.72
C ASP A 80 -6.33 5.76 16.20
N GLU A 81 -5.52 6.78 16.51
CA GLU A 81 -5.97 8.10 16.95
C GLU A 81 -6.78 8.85 15.88
N ASN A 82 -6.60 8.53 14.61
CA ASN A 82 -7.27 9.19 13.50
C ASN A 82 -8.35 8.31 12.84
N ASP A 83 -8.79 7.27 13.53
CA ASP A 83 -9.78 6.31 13.01
C ASP A 83 -9.39 5.81 11.62
N ALA A 84 -8.14 5.40 11.45
CA ALA A 84 -7.61 4.99 10.17
C ALA A 84 -7.09 3.56 10.20
N VAL A 85 -7.21 2.90 9.06
CA VAL A 85 -6.60 1.60 8.78
C VAL A 85 -5.62 1.74 7.62
N LEU A 86 -4.68 0.80 7.54
CA LEU A 86 -3.72 0.71 6.46
C LEU A 86 -3.98 -0.59 5.68
N LEU A 87 -4.00 -0.50 4.37
CA LEU A 87 -4.06 -1.64 3.47
C LEU A 87 -2.78 -1.65 2.63
N GLY A 88 -1.95 -2.66 2.78
CA GLY A 88 -0.76 -2.86 1.95
C GLY A 88 -1.11 -3.74 0.75
N ILE A 89 -0.74 -3.32 -0.45
CA ILE A 89 -1.07 -4.04 -1.69
C ILE A 89 0.18 -4.24 -2.53
N THR A 90 0.38 -5.48 -3.01
CA THR A 90 1.37 -5.80 -4.05
C THR A 90 0.73 -6.64 -5.14
N VAL A 91 1.43 -6.82 -6.26
CA VAL A 91 1.02 -7.77 -7.32
C VAL A 91 1.52 -9.19 -7.07
N ASP A 92 2.18 -9.43 -5.95
CA ASP A 92 2.64 -10.77 -5.57
C ASP A 92 1.48 -11.68 -5.20
N ASN A 93 1.65 -12.99 -5.37
CA ASN A 93 0.66 -13.97 -4.94
C ASN A 93 0.70 -14.18 -3.40
N ILE A 94 -0.34 -14.82 -2.88
CA ILE A 94 -0.49 -15.02 -1.44
C ILE A 94 0.67 -15.83 -0.83
N PRO A 95 1.11 -16.98 -1.40
CA PRO A 95 2.23 -17.70 -0.80
C PRO A 95 3.53 -16.88 -0.69
N THR A 96 3.81 -16.06 -1.69
CA THR A 96 4.97 -15.16 -1.68
C THR A 96 4.84 -14.13 -0.57
N LEU A 97 3.67 -13.50 -0.44
CA LEU A 97 3.40 -12.51 0.61
C LEU A 97 3.43 -13.13 2.00
N HIS A 98 2.89 -14.34 2.16
CA HIS A 98 2.93 -15.06 3.42
C HIS A 98 4.37 -15.28 3.89
N ALA A 99 5.22 -15.81 3.02
CA ALA A 99 6.62 -16.04 3.33
C ALA A 99 7.37 -14.75 3.65
N TRP A 100 7.13 -13.70 2.85
CA TRP A 100 7.80 -12.41 3.02
C TRP A 100 7.38 -11.71 4.31
N THR A 101 6.09 -11.63 4.63
CA THR A 101 5.61 -10.99 5.85
C THR A 101 6.10 -11.70 7.11
N ASN A 102 6.25 -13.02 7.07
CA ASN A 102 6.86 -13.76 8.17
C ASN A 102 8.33 -13.39 8.40
N GLN A 103 9.03 -12.98 7.35
CA GLN A 103 10.46 -12.63 7.44
C GLN A 103 10.70 -11.17 7.84
N ILE A 104 9.89 -10.24 7.34
CA ILE A 104 10.03 -8.82 7.70
C ILE A 104 9.51 -8.50 9.10
N GLY A 105 8.91 -9.47 9.77
CA GLY A 105 8.22 -9.30 11.03
C GLY A 105 6.75 -8.96 10.83
N ASN A 106 5.92 -9.34 11.78
CA ASN A 106 4.49 -9.15 11.69
C ASN A 106 4.14 -7.67 11.56
N VAL A 107 3.37 -7.35 10.53
CA VAL A 107 2.78 -6.02 10.37
C VAL A 107 1.37 -6.01 10.94
N TRP A 108 0.94 -4.86 11.48
CA TRP A 108 -0.36 -4.73 12.13
C TRP A 108 -1.54 -4.57 11.16
N PHE A 109 -1.26 -4.42 9.87
CA PHE A 109 -2.25 -4.10 8.85
C PHE A 109 -2.45 -5.27 7.88
N HIS A 110 -3.55 -5.22 7.11
CA HIS A 110 -3.83 -6.21 6.09
C HIS A 110 -2.87 -6.10 4.91
N VAL A 111 -2.31 -7.23 4.51
CA VAL A 111 -1.48 -7.36 3.31
C VAL A 111 -2.29 -8.07 2.24
N LEU A 112 -2.53 -7.39 1.14
CA LEU A 112 -3.44 -7.79 0.08
C LEU A 112 -2.69 -8.10 -1.21
N SER A 113 -3.23 -9.06 -1.97
CA SER A 113 -2.64 -9.52 -3.23
C SER A 113 -3.47 -9.05 -4.42
N ASP A 114 -2.87 -8.23 -5.28
CA ASP A 114 -3.41 -7.80 -6.56
C ASP A 114 -2.82 -8.64 -7.71
N PHE A 115 -2.67 -9.94 -7.44
CA PHE A 115 -2.03 -10.88 -8.34
C PHE A 115 -2.88 -11.21 -9.57
N TRP A 116 -4.20 -11.42 -9.39
CA TRP A 116 -5.06 -11.83 -10.49
C TRP A 116 -6.44 -11.17 -10.47
N PRO A 117 -6.94 -10.60 -11.59
CA PRO A 117 -6.15 -10.32 -12.81
C PRO A 117 -4.97 -9.42 -12.48
N HIS A 118 -3.82 -9.67 -13.13
CA HIS A 118 -2.56 -9.08 -12.76
C HIS A 118 -2.63 -7.56 -12.63
N GLY A 119 -2.44 -7.05 -11.41
CA GLY A 119 -2.40 -5.62 -11.17
C GLY A 119 -3.69 -4.87 -11.49
N ALA A 120 -4.85 -5.54 -11.51
CA ALA A 120 -6.11 -4.92 -11.93
C ALA A 120 -6.47 -3.69 -11.08
N VAL A 121 -6.27 -3.75 -9.77
CA VAL A 121 -6.54 -2.62 -8.87
C VAL A 121 -5.52 -1.51 -9.11
N ALA A 122 -4.23 -1.85 -9.17
CA ALA A 122 -3.17 -0.89 -9.49
C ALA A 122 -3.42 -0.19 -10.81
N LYS A 123 -3.87 -0.92 -11.83
CA LYS A 123 -4.21 -0.37 -13.15
C LYS A 123 -5.37 0.62 -13.06
N THR A 124 -6.39 0.31 -12.28
CA THR A 124 -7.55 1.19 -12.09
C THR A 124 -7.14 2.52 -11.44
N TYR A 125 -6.21 2.48 -10.50
CA TYR A 125 -5.68 3.69 -9.85
C TYR A 125 -4.62 4.41 -10.70
N GLY A 126 -4.11 3.76 -11.76
CA GLY A 126 -3.08 4.32 -12.64
C GLY A 126 -1.67 4.22 -12.08
N VAL A 127 -1.40 3.15 -11.29
CA VAL A 127 -0.08 2.92 -10.67
C VAL A 127 0.53 1.57 -11.04
N LEU A 128 0.03 0.90 -12.08
CA LEU A 128 0.66 -0.29 -12.64
C LEU A 128 1.71 0.13 -13.67
N ARG A 129 2.95 -0.28 -13.45
CA ARG A 129 4.09 0.04 -14.30
C ARG A 129 4.14 -0.88 -15.51
N SER A 130 4.89 -0.46 -16.55
CA SER A 130 5.09 -1.27 -17.75
C SER A 130 5.90 -2.55 -17.50
N ASP A 131 6.69 -2.57 -16.41
CA ASP A 131 7.44 -3.75 -15.99
C ASP A 131 6.61 -4.75 -15.16
N GLY A 132 5.33 -4.46 -14.94
CA GLY A 132 4.38 -5.38 -14.30
C GLY A 132 4.30 -5.28 -12.79
N VAL A 133 5.12 -4.48 -12.14
CA VAL A 133 4.97 -4.19 -10.70
C VAL A 133 4.25 -2.85 -10.50
N THR A 134 3.85 -2.57 -9.25
CA THR A 134 3.23 -1.28 -8.95
C THR A 134 4.29 -0.20 -8.73
N GLU A 135 3.87 1.05 -8.88
CA GLU A 135 4.60 2.17 -8.31
C GLU A 135 4.63 2.05 -6.79
N ARG A 136 5.49 2.85 -6.17
CA ARG A 136 5.47 3.08 -4.74
C ARG A 136 4.52 4.24 -4.47
N ALA A 137 3.26 3.92 -4.18
CA ALA A 137 2.18 4.91 -4.15
C ALA A 137 1.37 4.84 -2.85
N LEU A 138 0.94 5.99 -2.38
CA LEU A 138 0.11 6.13 -1.19
C LEU A 138 -1.17 6.89 -1.56
N PHE A 139 -2.30 6.36 -1.10
CA PHE A 139 -3.60 6.99 -1.25
C PHE A 139 -4.27 7.05 0.12
N ILE A 140 -4.91 8.17 0.46
CA ILE A 140 -5.78 8.25 1.63
C ILE A 140 -7.20 8.46 1.16
N VAL A 141 -8.09 7.59 1.62
CA VAL A 141 -9.52 7.61 1.36
C VAL A 141 -10.20 7.99 2.68
N ASP A 142 -11.04 9.00 2.68
CA ASP A 142 -11.75 9.41 3.89
C ASP A 142 -12.93 8.47 4.21
N LYS A 143 -13.58 8.70 5.35
CA LYS A 143 -14.73 7.89 5.79
C LYS A 143 -15.90 7.90 4.82
N GLU A 144 -16.00 8.91 3.97
CA GLU A 144 -17.05 9.04 2.97
C GLU A 144 -16.70 8.35 1.65
N GLY A 145 -15.45 7.87 1.51
CA GLY A 145 -15.00 7.14 0.34
C GLY A 145 -14.32 7.99 -0.72
N PHE A 146 -13.91 9.22 -0.40
CA PHE A 146 -13.25 10.13 -1.33
C PHE A 146 -11.75 10.18 -1.11
N LEU A 147 -11.00 10.30 -2.21
CA LEU A 147 -9.55 10.47 -2.19
C LEU A 147 -9.17 11.86 -1.65
N ARG A 148 -8.35 11.91 -0.60
CA ARG A 148 -7.91 13.15 0.04
C ARG A 148 -6.41 13.39 -0.04
N PHE A 149 -5.64 12.34 -0.35
CA PHE A 149 -4.19 12.43 -0.51
C PHE A 149 -3.73 11.41 -1.53
N ILE A 150 -2.80 11.80 -2.39
CA ILE A 150 -2.17 10.93 -3.38
C ILE A 150 -0.69 11.28 -3.43
N SER A 151 0.18 10.27 -3.31
CA SER A 151 1.61 10.41 -3.50
C SER A 151 2.16 9.25 -4.28
N VAL A 152 2.84 9.53 -5.39
CA VAL A 152 3.61 8.55 -6.13
C VAL A 152 5.07 8.92 -5.98
N THR A 153 5.82 8.09 -5.27
CA THR A 153 7.22 8.33 -4.94
C THR A 153 8.13 7.62 -5.94
N ASP A 154 9.32 8.16 -6.15
CA ASP A 154 10.39 7.45 -6.84
C ASP A 154 10.51 6.03 -6.29
N ILE A 155 10.37 5.03 -7.17
CA ILE A 155 10.35 3.61 -6.78
C ILE A 155 11.61 3.19 -6.01
N ASN A 156 12.72 3.88 -6.22
CA ASN A 156 14.00 3.58 -5.60
C ASN A 156 14.13 4.14 -4.17
N LYS A 157 13.16 4.90 -3.70
CA LYS A 157 13.22 5.63 -2.42
C LYS A 157 12.07 5.23 -1.49
N LYS A 158 12.38 5.15 -0.20
CA LYS A 158 11.38 4.90 0.83
C LYS A 158 10.71 6.22 1.24
N PRO A 159 9.35 6.33 1.21
CA PRO A 159 8.67 7.50 1.74
C PRO A 159 8.79 7.56 3.27
N ASP A 160 8.75 8.77 3.82
CA ASP A 160 8.76 8.99 5.27
C ASP A 160 7.40 8.59 5.87
N PRO A 161 7.33 7.64 6.82
CA PRO A 161 6.07 7.25 7.44
C PRO A 161 5.33 8.40 8.15
N SER A 162 6.05 9.41 8.63
CA SER A 162 5.43 10.54 9.33
C SER A 162 4.55 11.40 8.43
N VAL A 163 4.80 11.44 7.13
CA VAL A 163 3.98 12.18 6.16
C VAL A 163 2.55 11.65 6.16
N CYS A 164 2.40 10.33 6.17
CA CYS A 164 1.08 9.69 6.19
C CYS A 164 0.28 10.08 7.43
N ALA A 165 0.95 10.09 8.57
CA ALA A 165 0.33 10.45 9.84
C ALA A 165 -0.13 11.91 9.86
N LEU A 166 0.68 12.82 9.32
CA LEU A 166 0.33 14.23 9.21
C LEU A 166 -0.89 14.45 8.30
N GLU A 167 -0.96 13.72 7.17
CA GLU A 167 -2.10 13.81 6.25
C GLU A 167 -3.38 13.24 6.88
N LEU A 168 -3.29 12.18 7.67
CA LEU A 168 -4.44 11.63 8.41
C LEU A 168 -4.97 12.62 9.45
N ARG A 169 -4.10 13.34 10.14
CA ARG A 169 -4.50 14.37 11.10
C ARG A 169 -5.31 15.51 10.47
N LYS A 170 -5.01 15.87 9.23
CA LYS A 170 -5.75 16.91 8.50
C LYS A 170 -7.21 16.54 8.29
N LEU A 171 -7.55 15.25 8.19
CA LEU A 171 -8.93 14.80 8.04
C LEU A 171 -9.75 14.99 9.33
N LYS A 172 -9.11 14.97 10.48
CA LYS A 172 -9.77 15.11 11.78
C LYS A 172 -10.15 16.57 12.08
N LYS A 173 -9.54 17.54 11.42
CA LYS A 173 -9.75 18.97 11.64
C LYS A 173 -10.91 19.56 10.81
N LYS A 174 -11.58 18.73 10.03
CA LYS A 174 -12.78 19.09 9.28
C LYS A 174 -14.00 18.49 10.00
#